data_bd9faee5a1a8f73b50fc160a66a112b7
#
_entry.id   bd9faee5a1a8f73b50fc160a66a112b7
#
_cell.length_a   1.000
_cell.length_b   1.000
_cell.length_c   1.000
_cell.angle_alpha   90.00
_cell.angle_beta   90.00
_cell.angle_gamma   90.00
#
_symmetry.space_group_name_H-M   'P 1'
#
loop_
_entity.id
_entity.type
_entity.pdbx_description
1 polymer ?
#
loop_
_entity_poly.entity_id
_entity_poly.type
_entity_poly.pdbx_seq_one_letter_code
_entity_poly.pdbx_strand_id
1 'polypeptide(L)'
;MHLDFESKVFETRKISLGDTEERIVAGGRNLFPLLPKALEGVEQIGVIGWSSQGPAQAQNLRESLEGSDIKVVIGLREGSSSMKEAEAVGFTKENGTLGEMYTVCEQSDMVLLLISDAALAVSYTHLTLPTNREV
;
A
#
# COMPACT_ATOMS: atom_id res chain seq x y z
N MET A 1 -4.21 -21.26 14.49
CA MET A 1 -3.07 -21.28 13.56
C MET A 1 -1.91 -20.55 14.20
N HIS A 2 -0.79 -21.21 14.35
CA HIS A 2 0.40 -20.62 14.94
C HIS A 2 1.23 -20.03 13.79
N LEU A 3 1.29 -18.72 13.70
CA LEU A 3 2.15 -18.04 12.76
C LEU A 3 3.45 -17.68 13.47
N ASP A 4 4.45 -18.54 13.36
CA ASP A 4 5.81 -18.20 13.77
C ASP A 4 6.55 -17.69 12.52
N PHE A 5 6.87 -16.41 12.52
CA PHE A 5 7.61 -15.80 11.43
C PHE A 5 8.88 -15.12 11.93
N GLU A 6 9.88 -15.07 11.08
CA GLU A 6 11.09 -14.32 11.32
C GLU A 6 11.22 -13.22 10.26
N SER A 7 11.60 -12.03 10.70
CA SER A 7 11.95 -10.96 9.79
C SER A 7 13.48 -10.88 9.65
N LYS A 8 13.96 -10.72 8.41
CA LYS A 8 15.38 -10.48 8.13
C LYS A 8 15.74 -8.99 8.23
N VAL A 9 14.76 -8.13 8.35
CA VAL A 9 14.94 -6.67 8.32
C VAL A 9 14.60 -6.03 9.65
N PHE A 10 13.51 -6.47 10.27
CA PHE A 10 13.01 -5.89 11.52
C PHE A 10 13.27 -6.80 12.69
N GLU A 11 13.66 -6.22 13.82
CA GLU A 11 13.75 -6.94 15.07
C GLU A 11 12.36 -7.38 15.53
N THR A 12 12.21 -8.66 15.82
CA THR A 12 10.96 -9.24 16.32
C THR A 12 11.05 -9.56 17.79
N ARG A 13 9.95 -9.44 18.51
CA ARG A 13 9.84 -9.88 19.90
C ARG A 13 8.60 -10.72 20.10
N LYS A 14 8.66 -11.64 21.06
CA LYS A 14 7.50 -12.43 21.49
C LYS A 14 6.73 -11.67 22.56
N ILE A 15 5.42 -11.68 22.43
CA ILE A 15 4.50 -11.19 23.45
C ILE A 15 3.53 -12.28 23.82
N SER A 16 3.10 -12.28 25.08
CA SER A 16 2.08 -13.18 25.58
C SER A 16 0.70 -12.51 25.49
N LEU A 17 -0.25 -13.18 24.86
CA LEU A 17 -1.64 -12.76 24.71
C LEU A 17 -2.54 -13.86 25.30
N GLY A 18 -2.74 -13.80 26.62
CA GLY A 18 -3.48 -14.85 27.32
C GLY A 18 -2.79 -16.20 27.20
N ASP A 19 -3.42 -17.15 26.53
CA ASP A 19 -2.93 -18.52 26.35
C ASP A 19 -2.02 -18.71 25.14
N THR A 20 -1.77 -17.63 24.38
CA THR A 20 -0.95 -17.70 23.17
C THR A 20 0.24 -16.77 23.23
N GLU A 21 1.31 -17.13 22.53
CA GLU A 21 2.44 -16.26 22.26
C GLU A 21 2.43 -15.85 20.80
N GLU A 22 2.67 -14.57 20.54
CA GLU A 22 2.80 -14.06 19.18
C GLU A 22 4.12 -13.30 19.00
N ARG A 23 4.64 -13.38 17.80
CA ARG A 23 5.82 -12.62 17.40
C ARG A 23 5.38 -11.31 16.73
N ILE A 24 5.89 -10.21 17.21
CA ILE A 24 5.53 -8.87 16.68
C ILE A 24 6.76 -8.07 16.30
N VAL A 25 6.54 -7.07 15.47
CA VAL A 25 7.46 -5.97 15.23
C VAL A 25 6.86 -4.72 15.89
N ALA A 26 7.62 -4.09 16.77
CA ALA A 26 7.20 -2.81 17.34
C ALA A 26 7.45 -1.70 16.33
N GLY A 27 6.38 -1.10 15.80
CA GLY A 27 6.46 0.01 14.86
C GLY A 27 7.04 1.28 15.50
N GLY A 28 7.62 2.14 14.67
CA GLY A 28 8.15 3.43 15.11
C GLY A 28 8.95 4.13 14.01
N ARG A 29 9.10 5.44 14.12
CA ARG A 29 9.85 6.25 13.15
C ARG A 29 11.31 5.85 13.01
N ASN A 30 11.89 5.27 14.05
CA ASN A 30 13.25 4.73 14.03
C ASN A 30 13.43 3.57 13.04
N LEU A 31 12.33 2.96 12.58
CA LEU A 31 12.35 1.89 11.58
C LEU A 31 12.30 2.40 10.13
N PHE A 32 11.97 3.67 9.92
CA PHE A 32 11.86 4.24 8.57
C PHE A 32 13.11 4.07 7.70
N PRO A 33 14.33 4.22 8.23
CA PRO A 33 15.55 3.96 7.45
C PRO A 33 15.67 2.52 6.93
N LEU A 34 14.94 1.57 7.51
CA LEU A 34 14.91 0.17 7.09
C LEU A 34 13.90 -0.11 5.97
N LEU A 35 12.98 0.82 5.68
CA LEU A 35 11.93 0.62 4.70
C LEU A 35 12.46 0.32 3.29
N PRO A 36 13.46 1.01 2.75
CA PRO A 36 13.99 0.66 1.44
C PRO A 36 14.53 -0.76 1.36
N LYS A 37 15.12 -1.26 2.44
CA LYS A 37 15.58 -2.65 2.51
C LYS A 37 14.44 -3.65 2.66
N ALA A 38 13.42 -3.31 3.45
CA ALA A 38 12.22 -4.14 3.62
C ALA A 38 11.42 -4.26 2.32
N LEU A 39 11.46 -3.22 1.50
CA LEU A 39 10.77 -3.11 0.21
C LEU A 39 11.69 -3.37 -0.98
N GLU A 40 12.80 -4.07 -0.76
CA GLU A 40 13.72 -4.43 -1.84
C GLU A 40 13.00 -5.19 -2.95
N GLY A 41 13.17 -4.74 -4.20
CA GLY A 41 12.45 -5.28 -5.36
C GLY A 41 11.09 -4.63 -5.64
N VAL A 42 10.61 -3.75 -4.76
CA VAL A 42 9.42 -2.94 -4.99
C VAL A 42 9.84 -1.61 -5.61
N GLU A 43 9.37 -1.33 -6.81
CA GLU A 43 9.62 -0.06 -7.51
C GLU A 43 8.43 0.88 -7.39
N GLN A 44 7.22 0.33 -7.33
CA GLN A 44 5.99 1.11 -7.23
C GLN A 44 5.01 0.52 -6.24
N ILE A 45 4.48 1.37 -5.36
CA ILE A 45 3.37 1.08 -4.46
C ILE A 45 2.14 1.83 -4.96
N GLY A 46 1.09 1.07 -5.31
CA GLY A 46 -0.21 1.63 -5.67
C GLY A 46 -1.10 1.78 -4.45
N VAL A 47 -1.63 2.97 -4.21
CA VAL A 47 -2.65 3.21 -3.19
C VAL A 47 -3.98 3.42 -3.90
N ILE A 48 -4.89 2.48 -3.73
CA ILE A 48 -6.17 2.47 -4.42
C ILE A 48 -7.25 2.99 -3.49
N GLY A 49 -7.81 4.15 -3.83
CA GLY A 49 -8.82 4.84 -3.06
C GLY A 49 -8.31 6.11 -2.39
N TRP A 50 -9.23 7.01 -2.10
CA TRP A 50 -8.98 8.32 -1.47
C TRP A 50 -10.00 8.63 -0.37
N SER A 51 -10.62 7.61 0.21
CA SER A 51 -11.55 7.77 1.33
C SER A 51 -10.80 8.02 2.64
N SER A 52 -11.39 7.75 3.77
CA SER A 52 -10.89 8.18 5.09
C SER A 52 -9.41 7.93 5.37
N GLN A 53 -8.84 6.82 4.88
CA GLN A 53 -7.44 6.44 5.16
C GLN A 53 -6.48 6.66 3.98
N GLY A 54 -6.99 6.67 2.77
CA GLY A 54 -6.18 6.79 1.56
C GLY A 54 -5.26 8.01 1.57
N PRO A 55 -5.77 9.22 1.83
CA PRO A 55 -4.95 10.43 1.86
C PRO A 55 -3.80 10.36 2.85
N ALA A 56 -4.08 9.93 4.09
CA ALA A 56 -3.07 9.84 5.14
C ALA A 56 -2.02 8.77 4.83
N GLN A 57 -2.44 7.59 4.41
CA GLN A 57 -1.54 6.49 4.08
C GLN A 57 -0.62 6.84 2.91
N ALA A 58 -1.16 7.43 1.85
CA ALA A 58 -0.39 7.81 0.69
C ALA A 58 0.67 8.86 1.00
N GLN A 59 0.30 9.89 1.75
CA GLN A 59 1.23 10.97 2.14
C GLN A 59 2.31 10.46 3.10
N ASN A 60 1.93 9.65 4.09
CA ASN A 60 2.87 9.05 5.02
C ASN A 60 3.87 8.12 4.31
N LEU A 61 3.41 7.32 3.36
CA LEU A 61 4.29 6.48 2.55
C LEU A 61 5.26 7.32 1.72
N ARG A 62 4.76 8.34 1.05
CA ARG A 62 5.60 9.24 0.26
C ARG A 62 6.70 9.88 1.11
N GLU A 63 6.35 10.39 2.28
CA GLU A 63 7.32 10.98 3.22
C GLU A 63 8.32 9.94 3.75
N SER A 64 7.84 8.76 4.12
CA SER A 64 8.69 7.70 4.67
C SER A 64 9.67 7.11 3.66
N LEU A 65 9.33 7.21 2.38
CA LEU A 65 10.14 6.69 1.27
C LEU A 65 10.89 7.80 0.51
N GLU A 66 10.87 9.03 1.04
CA GLU A 66 11.62 10.14 0.47
C GLU A 66 13.12 9.80 0.39
N GLY A 67 13.72 10.05 -0.77
CA GLY A 67 15.12 9.71 -1.03
C GLY A 67 15.36 8.27 -1.50
N SER A 68 14.32 7.42 -1.52
CA SER A 68 14.37 6.10 -2.16
C SER A 68 13.87 6.18 -3.61
N ASP A 69 14.12 5.12 -4.38
CA ASP A 69 13.61 5.00 -5.76
C ASP A 69 12.17 4.45 -5.81
N ILE A 70 11.55 4.22 -4.67
CA ILE A 70 10.20 3.65 -4.58
C ILE A 70 9.16 4.74 -4.82
N LYS A 71 8.32 4.53 -5.82
CA LYS A 71 7.27 5.46 -6.22
C LYS A 71 5.95 5.11 -5.55
N VAL A 72 5.25 6.11 -5.02
CA VAL A 72 3.89 5.98 -4.49
C VAL A 72 2.91 6.58 -5.49
N VAL A 73 1.99 5.79 -5.98
CA VAL A 73 1.02 6.18 -7.03
C VAL A 73 -0.39 5.96 -6.53
N ILE A 74 -1.23 6.96 -6.70
CA ILE A 74 -2.65 6.89 -6.35
C ILE A 74 -3.46 6.37 -7.54
N GLY A 75 -4.28 5.38 -7.31
CA GLY A 75 -5.24 4.84 -8.28
C GLY A 75 -6.67 5.17 -7.90
N LEU A 76 -7.37 5.87 -8.77
CA LEU A 76 -8.76 6.28 -8.58
C LEU A 76 -9.59 5.95 -9.81
N ARG A 77 -10.90 5.79 -9.63
CA ARG A 77 -11.80 5.66 -10.76
C ARG A 77 -11.75 6.94 -11.61
N GLU A 78 -11.76 6.77 -12.91
CA GLU A 78 -11.79 7.89 -13.82
C GLU A 78 -13.01 8.77 -13.57
N GLY A 79 -12.83 10.09 -13.55
CA GLY A 79 -13.88 11.05 -13.24
C GLY A 79 -14.24 11.17 -11.75
N SER A 80 -13.51 10.49 -10.86
CA SER A 80 -13.70 10.64 -9.43
C SER A 80 -13.41 12.06 -8.95
N SER A 81 -14.30 12.60 -8.09
CA SER A 81 -14.07 13.90 -7.44
C SER A 81 -12.80 13.93 -6.59
N SER A 82 -12.40 12.79 -6.07
CA SER A 82 -11.18 12.63 -5.27
C SER A 82 -9.88 12.88 -6.04
N MET A 83 -9.92 12.87 -7.38
CA MET A 83 -8.74 13.22 -8.19
C MET A 83 -8.24 14.64 -7.89
N LYS A 84 -9.17 15.60 -7.76
CA LYS A 84 -8.82 16.99 -7.41
C LYS A 84 -8.20 17.11 -6.02
N GLU A 85 -8.68 16.30 -5.08
CA GLU A 85 -8.13 16.28 -3.72
C GLU A 85 -6.70 15.70 -3.71
N ALA A 86 -6.48 14.64 -4.47
CA ALA A 86 -5.14 14.05 -4.63
C ALA A 86 -4.17 15.02 -5.33
N GLU A 87 -4.63 15.71 -6.35
CA GLU A 87 -3.86 16.75 -7.05
C GLU A 87 -3.45 17.89 -6.10
N ALA A 88 -4.36 18.30 -5.22
CA ALA A 88 -4.11 19.37 -4.25
C ALA A 88 -2.95 19.06 -3.27
N VAL A 89 -2.66 17.80 -3.04
CA VAL A 89 -1.55 17.34 -2.19
C VAL A 89 -0.35 16.80 -2.99
N GLY A 90 -0.33 17.03 -4.30
CA GLY A 90 0.81 16.79 -5.15
C GLY A 90 0.86 15.44 -5.88
N PHE A 91 -0.19 14.62 -5.80
CA PHE A 91 -0.32 13.43 -6.64
C PHE A 91 -1.01 13.80 -7.94
N THR A 92 -0.27 13.83 -9.03
CA THR A 92 -0.78 14.32 -10.32
C THR A 92 -0.51 13.33 -11.45
N LYS A 93 -1.32 13.40 -12.49
CA LYS A 93 -1.08 12.64 -13.73
C LYS A 93 0.22 13.08 -14.41
N GLU A 94 0.54 14.36 -14.34
CA GLU A 94 1.73 14.94 -14.97
C GLU A 94 3.03 14.39 -14.40
N ASN A 95 3.11 14.26 -13.08
CA ASN A 95 4.29 13.66 -12.43
C ASN A 95 4.24 12.13 -12.33
N GLY A 96 3.17 11.52 -12.86
CA GLY A 96 3.01 10.06 -12.88
C GLY A 96 2.63 9.43 -11.55
N THR A 97 2.12 10.21 -10.57
CA THR A 97 1.74 9.72 -9.24
C THR A 97 0.24 9.60 -9.02
N LEU A 98 -0.56 9.84 -10.05
CA LEU A 98 -2.02 9.67 -10.05
C LEU A 98 -2.45 9.02 -11.37
N GLY A 99 -3.28 8.00 -11.30
CA GLY A 99 -3.78 7.31 -12.47
C GLY A 99 -5.13 6.64 -12.25
N GLU A 100 -5.62 5.99 -13.31
CA GLU A 100 -6.80 5.15 -13.24
C GLU A 100 -6.48 3.89 -12.42
N MET A 101 -7.42 3.46 -11.58
CA MET A 101 -7.18 2.45 -10.54
C MET A 101 -6.67 1.10 -11.05
N TYR A 102 -7.23 0.59 -12.12
CA TYR A 102 -6.81 -0.72 -12.65
C TYR A 102 -5.43 -0.65 -13.31
N THR A 103 -5.16 0.43 -14.02
CA THR A 103 -3.85 0.70 -14.60
C THR A 103 -2.78 0.80 -13.51
N VAL A 104 -3.08 1.51 -12.43
CA VAL A 104 -2.16 1.63 -11.28
C VAL A 104 -1.93 0.26 -10.64
N CYS A 105 -2.98 -0.57 -10.47
CA CYS A 105 -2.82 -1.92 -9.95
C CYS A 105 -1.89 -2.77 -10.82
N GLU A 106 -2.08 -2.74 -12.13
CA GLU A 106 -1.27 -3.52 -13.08
C GLU A 106 0.20 -3.12 -13.07
N GLN A 107 0.48 -1.85 -12.84
CA GLN A 107 1.83 -1.29 -12.85
C GLN A 107 2.53 -1.33 -11.50
N SER A 108 1.84 -1.70 -10.43
CA SER A 108 2.38 -1.67 -9.07
C SER A 108 2.86 -3.05 -8.62
N ASP A 109 3.97 -3.07 -7.92
CA ASP A 109 4.52 -4.29 -7.30
C ASP A 109 3.82 -4.62 -5.99
N MET A 110 3.32 -3.59 -5.32
CA MET A 110 2.53 -3.69 -4.09
C MET A 110 1.30 -2.78 -4.20
N VAL A 111 0.16 -3.27 -3.74
CA VAL A 111 -1.10 -2.52 -3.79
C VAL A 111 -1.75 -2.46 -2.40
N LEU A 112 -2.12 -1.25 -1.98
CA LEU A 112 -2.94 -1.00 -0.80
C LEU A 112 -4.37 -0.67 -1.25
N LEU A 113 -5.31 -1.56 -0.94
CA LEU A 113 -6.72 -1.38 -1.27
C LEU A 113 -7.43 -0.64 -0.14
N LEU A 114 -7.60 0.67 -0.30
CA LEU A 114 -8.19 1.57 0.70
C LEU A 114 -9.51 2.17 0.18
N ILE A 115 -10.39 1.31 -0.28
CA ILE A 115 -11.71 1.66 -0.81
C ILE A 115 -12.81 1.13 0.12
N SER A 116 -14.05 1.61 -0.06
CA SER A 116 -15.18 1.11 0.73
C SER A 116 -15.48 -0.36 0.45
N ASP A 117 -16.05 -1.07 1.43
CA ASP A 117 -16.40 -2.48 1.30
C ASP A 117 -17.32 -2.75 0.09
N ALA A 118 -18.28 -1.88 -0.15
CA ALA A 118 -19.17 -2.00 -1.31
C ALA A 118 -18.41 -1.88 -2.65
N ALA A 119 -17.46 -0.96 -2.73
CA ALA A 119 -16.62 -0.81 -3.91
C ALA A 119 -15.58 -1.93 -4.01
N LEU A 120 -15.10 -2.45 -2.89
CA LEU A 120 -14.13 -3.54 -2.82
C LEU A 120 -14.68 -4.82 -3.47
N ALA A 121 -15.92 -5.19 -3.21
CA ALA A 121 -16.54 -6.39 -3.76
C ALA A 121 -16.51 -6.40 -5.29
N VAL A 122 -16.83 -5.28 -5.93
CA VAL A 122 -16.80 -5.14 -7.41
C VAL A 122 -15.37 -5.11 -7.94
N SER A 123 -14.51 -4.32 -7.33
CA SER A 123 -13.12 -4.16 -7.76
C SER A 123 -12.31 -5.43 -7.59
N TYR A 124 -12.50 -6.14 -6.49
CA TYR A 124 -11.82 -7.40 -6.22
C TYR A 124 -12.15 -8.46 -7.26
N THR A 125 -13.41 -8.60 -7.63
CA THR A 125 -13.84 -9.53 -8.69
C THR A 125 -13.14 -9.22 -10.00
N HIS A 126 -13.02 -7.94 -10.35
CA HIS A 126 -12.36 -7.51 -11.58
C HIS A 126 -10.85 -7.79 -11.54
N LEU A 127 -10.19 -7.54 -10.40
CA LEU A 127 -8.74 -7.71 -10.24
C LEU A 127 -8.33 -9.19 -10.13
N THR A 128 -9.13 -10.03 -9.52
CA THR A 128 -8.76 -11.44 -9.27
C THR A 128 -9.02 -12.38 -10.44
N LEU A 129 -9.99 -12.08 -11.29
CA LEU A 129 -10.31 -12.92 -12.44
C LEU A 129 -9.11 -13.18 -13.37
N PRO A 130 -8.29 -12.17 -13.72
CA PRO A 130 -7.08 -12.42 -14.52
C PRO A 130 -6.05 -13.31 -13.82
N THR A 131 -5.90 -13.16 -12.52
CA THR A 131 -4.94 -13.92 -11.71
C THR A 131 -5.36 -15.39 -11.61
N ASN A 132 -6.65 -15.66 -11.49
CA ASN A 132 -7.18 -17.02 -11.42
C ASN A 132 -7.01 -17.83 -12.73
N ARG A 133 -6.70 -17.18 -13.84
CA ARG A 133 -6.44 -17.86 -15.12
C ARG A 133 -5.07 -18.51 -15.19
N GLU A 134 -4.16 -18.09 -14.35
CA GLU A 134 -2.78 -18.60 -14.33
C GLU A 134 -2.62 -19.82 -13.41
N VAL A 135 -3.66 -20.11 -12.65
CA VAL A 135 -3.71 -21.26 -11.75
C VAL A 135 -4.34 -22.46 -12.48
#